data_fb90a4ab2f32919fd74d5d043556a875
#
_entry.id   fb90a4ab2f32919fd74d5d043556a875
#
_cell.length_a   1.000
_cell.length_b   1.000
_cell.length_c   1.000
_cell.angle_alpha   90.00
_cell.angle_beta   90.00
_cell.angle_gamma   90.00
#
_symmetry.space_group_name_H-M   'P 1'
#
loop_
_entity.id
_entity.type
_entity.pdbx_description
1 polymer ?
#
loop_
_entity_poly.entity_id
_entity_poly.type
_entity_poly.pdbx_seq_one_letter_code
_entity_poly.pdbx_strand_id
1 'polypeptide(L)'
;MISMEKSHCYNPFVYLQNDNDVQKLVTNLFKSTTPKGSQSQDPFWDTSASMLLLALVFYLHYEAPEDEQNFAMIMEMLRAGAIEDEEDTRPSPLDELFAELEMSNPDHIALKYYRSYHSGAAKTLKSIQITLAARLEKFNLESLASLTTTDELDLPSLGEKKVALFALIPDNDSSFNFLVSILYTQLFQQLFYAADHIHGGSLPVPVHFLMDEFANETQL
;
A
#
# COMPACT_ATOMS: atom_id res chain seq x y z
N MET A 1 9.41 -5.95 -23.79
CA MET A 1 8.73 -6.41 -22.57
C MET A 1 9.63 -6.05 -21.40
N ILE A 2 9.20 -5.14 -20.53
CA ILE A 2 9.97 -4.76 -19.33
C ILE A 2 9.83 -5.91 -18.35
N SER A 3 10.94 -6.53 -17.97
CA SER A 3 10.95 -7.67 -17.04
C SER A 3 11.08 -7.14 -15.63
N MET A 4 10.06 -7.36 -14.79
CA MET A 4 10.11 -7.02 -13.36
C MET A 4 11.27 -7.71 -12.64
N GLU A 5 11.66 -8.90 -13.11
CA GLU A 5 12.80 -9.66 -12.58
C GLU A 5 14.16 -8.95 -12.70
N LYS A 6 14.24 -7.91 -13.54
CA LYS A 6 15.46 -7.12 -13.76
C LYS A 6 15.38 -5.72 -13.11
N SER A 7 14.29 -5.42 -12.44
CA SER A 7 14.09 -4.17 -11.72
C SER A 7 14.74 -4.27 -10.35
N HIS A 8 15.18 -3.13 -9.81
CA HIS A 8 15.44 -3.03 -8.38
C HIS A 8 14.12 -3.17 -7.61
N CYS A 9 14.19 -3.82 -6.45
CA CYS A 9 13.05 -3.99 -5.58
C CYS A 9 12.64 -2.65 -4.94
N TYR A 10 11.34 -2.48 -4.78
CA TYR A 10 10.75 -1.29 -4.15
C TYR A 10 9.64 -1.72 -3.20
N ASN A 11 9.88 -1.58 -1.90
CA ASN A 11 8.91 -1.85 -0.86
C ASN A 11 8.33 -0.53 -0.31
N PRO A 12 7.07 -0.20 -0.60
CA PRO A 12 6.45 1.03 -0.10
C PRO A 12 6.39 1.16 1.42
N PHE A 13 6.43 0.05 2.16
CA PHE A 13 6.37 0.07 3.62
C PHE A 13 7.61 0.68 4.27
N VAL A 14 8.77 0.57 3.64
CA VAL A 14 10.04 1.14 4.12
C VAL A 14 9.97 2.68 4.27
N TYR A 15 9.09 3.32 3.51
CA TYR A 15 8.94 4.78 3.48
C TYR A 15 7.79 5.29 4.34
N LEU A 16 7.16 4.46 5.15
CA LEU A 16 6.12 4.85 6.10
C LEU A 16 6.77 5.30 7.42
N GLN A 17 6.69 6.57 7.72
CA GLN A 17 7.29 7.15 8.94
C GLN A 17 6.26 7.45 10.02
N ASN A 18 5.00 7.60 9.65
CA ASN A 18 3.92 7.99 10.56
C ASN A 18 2.54 7.61 10.00
N ASP A 19 1.51 7.78 10.83
CA ASP A 19 0.11 7.47 10.48
C ASP A 19 -0.36 8.12 9.17
N ASN A 20 0.08 9.35 8.90
CA ASN A 20 -0.33 10.04 7.68
C ASN A 20 0.24 9.37 6.43
N ASP A 21 1.43 8.80 6.50
CA ASP A 21 2.05 8.13 5.37
C ASP A 21 1.32 6.80 5.07
N VAL A 22 0.86 6.09 6.10
CA VAL A 22 -0.01 4.92 5.95
C VAL A 22 -1.33 5.32 5.25
N GLN A 23 -1.97 6.41 5.69
CA GLN A 23 -3.19 6.93 5.06
C GLN A 23 -2.97 7.29 3.59
N LYS A 24 -1.86 7.93 3.26
CA LYS A 24 -1.51 8.31 1.89
C LYS A 24 -1.25 7.09 1.01
N LEU A 25 -0.52 6.08 1.51
CA LEU A 25 -0.27 4.83 0.79
C LEU A 25 -1.59 4.17 0.40
N VAL A 26 -2.49 3.96 1.36
CA VAL A 26 -3.79 3.32 1.12
C VAL A 26 -4.66 4.17 0.18
N THR A 27 -4.71 5.48 0.39
CA THR A 27 -5.48 6.39 -0.47
C THR A 27 -4.96 6.38 -1.91
N ASN A 28 -3.63 6.42 -2.10
CA ASN A 28 -3.03 6.38 -3.43
C ASN A 28 -3.32 5.03 -4.12
N LEU A 29 -3.17 3.93 -3.41
CA LEU A 29 -3.47 2.60 -3.95
C LEU A 29 -4.92 2.52 -4.46
N PHE A 30 -5.91 2.96 -3.64
CA PHE A 30 -7.30 2.93 -4.05
C PHE A 30 -7.58 3.85 -5.24
N LYS A 31 -7.04 5.07 -5.25
CA LYS A 31 -7.19 6.01 -6.39
C LYS A 31 -6.60 5.43 -7.68
N SER A 32 -5.39 4.91 -7.60
CA SER A 32 -4.64 4.44 -8.77
C SER A 32 -5.10 3.06 -9.29
N THR A 33 -5.80 2.28 -8.48
CA THR A 33 -6.41 1.00 -8.89
C THR A 33 -7.89 1.13 -9.26
N THR A 34 -8.49 2.31 -9.18
CA THR A 34 -9.87 2.53 -9.63
C THR A 34 -9.92 2.57 -11.16
N PRO A 35 -10.73 1.72 -11.83
CA PRO A 35 -10.83 1.71 -13.28
C PRO A 35 -11.31 3.07 -13.82
N LYS A 36 -10.64 3.59 -14.83
CA LYS A 36 -11.03 4.86 -15.48
C LYS A 36 -12.47 4.76 -16.01
N GLY A 37 -13.34 5.70 -15.59
CA GLY A 37 -14.74 5.73 -16.02
C GLY A 37 -15.70 4.91 -15.18
N SER A 38 -15.25 4.10 -14.25
CA SER A 38 -16.10 3.50 -13.22
C SER A 38 -16.33 4.53 -12.11
N GLN A 39 -17.42 5.26 -12.17
CA GLN A 39 -17.95 5.82 -10.92
C GLN A 39 -18.41 4.62 -10.10
N SER A 40 -17.79 4.36 -8.97
CA SER A 40 -18.32 3.43 -7.99
C SER A 40 -19.77 3.83 -7.73
N GLN A 41 -20.73 2.97 -8.08
CA GLN A 41 -22.15 3.27 -7.89
C GLN A 41 -22.46 3.42 -6.40
N ASP A 42 -21.63 2.84 -5.52
CA ASP A 42 -21.72 2.95 -4.07
C ASP A 42 -20.32 3.07 -3.44
N PRO A 43 -19.96 4.27 -2.95
CA PRO A 43 -18.69 4.51 -2.26
C PRO A 43 -18.49 3.65 -1.01
N PHE A 44 -19.53 3.04 -0.49
CA PHE A 44 -19.50 2.22 0.73
C PHE A 44 -18.47 1.09 0.62
N TRP A 45 -18.44 0.37 -0.51
CA TRP A 45 -17.59 -0.80 -0.68
C TRP A 45 -16.10 -0.43 -0.69
N ASP A 46 -15.74 0.60 -1.45
CA ASP A 46 -14.36 1.10 -1.51
C ASP A 46 -13.91 1.69 -0.16
N THR A 47 -14.79 2.44 0.51
CA THR A 47 -14.50 3.00 1.83
C THR A 47 -14.28 1.89 2.86
N SER A 48 -15.16 0.89 2.89
CA SER A 48 -15.04 -0.22 3.85
C SER A 48 -13.84 -1.11 3.54
N ALA A 49 -13.52 -1.36 2.27
CA ALA A 49 -12.32 -2.08 1.87
C ALA A 49 -11.04 -1.30 2.23
N SER A 50 -11.05 0.03 2.10
CA SER A 50 -9.92 0.85 2.54
C SER A 50 -9.73 0.83 4.06
N MET A 51 -10.80 0.75 4.85
CA MET A 51 -10.71 0.58 6.31
C MET A 51 -10.06 -0.74 6.68
N LEU A 52 -10.43 -1.84 6.03
CA LEU A 52 -9.77 -3.12 6.25
C LEU A 52 -8.28 -3.03 5.89
N LEU A 53 -7.94 -2.49 4.72
CA LEU A 53 -6.53 -2.34 4.34
C LEU A 53 -5.76 -1.46 5.31
N LEU A 54 -6.35 -0.35 5.80
CA LEU A 54 -5.72 0.50 6.83
C LEU A 54 -5.44 -0.29 8.11
N ALA A 55 -6.39 -1.13 8.56
CA ALA A 55 -6.17 -1.98 9.73
C ALA A 55 -4.96 -2.90 9.55
N LEU A 56 -4.86 -3.56 8.39
CA LEU A 56 -3.77 -4.49 8.09
C LEU A 56 -2.42 -3.75 7.97
N VAL A 57 -2.37 -2.63 7.23
CA VAL A 57 -1.12 -1.85 7.07
C VAL A 57 -0.66 -1.27 8.39
N PHE A 58 -1.56 -0.73 9.22
CA PHE A 58 -1.21 -0.24 10.56
C PHE A 58 -0.72 -1.35 11.48
N TYR A 59 -1.33 -2.55 11.40
CA TYR A 59 -0.84 -3.69 12.15
C TYR A 59 0.58 -4.04 11.76
N LEU A 60 0.86 -4.22 10.46
CA LEU A 60 2.19 -4.56 9.99
C LEU A 60 3.21 -3.47 10.32
N HIS A 61 2.85 -2.20 10.18
CA HIS A 61 3.77 -1.08 10.41
C HIS A 61 4.24 -0.98 11.88
N TYR A 62 3.36 -1.29 12.85
CA TYR A 62 3.66 -1.11 14.26
C TYR A 62 4.02 -2.39 15.01
N GLU A 63 3.48 -3.53 14.59
CA GLU A 63 3.57 -4.78 15.37
C GLU A 63 4.41 -5.87 14.67
N ALA A 64 4.53 -5.81 13.34
CA ALA A 64 5.26 -6.83 12.60
C ALA A 64 6.76 -6.50 12.46
N PRO A 65 7.64 -7.51 12.38
CA PRO A 65 9.04 -7.32 12.04
C PRO A 65 9.19 -6.74 10.61
N GLU A 66 10.31 -6.06 10.35
CA GLU A 66 10.53 -5.31 9.09
C GLU A 66 10.41 -6.18 7.83
N ASP A 67 10.83 -7.44 7.89
CA ASP A 67 10.77 -8.39 6.77
C ASP A 67 9.34 -8.85 6.44
N GLU A 68 8.40 -8.68 7.37
CA GLU A 68 6.97 -8.94 7.16
C GLU A 68 6.19 -7.69 6.73
N GLN A 69 6.78 -6.50 6.78
CA GLN A 69 6.15 -5.25 6.39
C GLN A 69 6.14 -5.10 4.87
N ASN A 70 5.21 -5.77 4.18
CA ASN A 70 5.08 -5.76 2.73
C ASN A 70 3.68 -6.19 2.25
N PHE A 71 3.39 -6.04 0.96
CA PHE A 71 2.10 -6.42 0.38
C PHE A 71 1.89 -7.94 0.31
N ALA A 72 2.95 -8.75 0.26
CA ALA A 72 2.79 -10.20 0.29
C ALA A 72 2.18 -10.65 1.63
N MET A 73 2.62 -10.06 2.75
CA MET A 73 2.04 -10.31 4.07
C MET A 73 0.59 -9.81 4.18
N ILE A 74 0.24 -8.66 3.58
CA ILE A 74 -1.16 -8.22 3.48
C ILE A 74 -2.03 -9.28 2.81
N MET A 75 -1.54 -9.91 1.73
CA MET A 75 -2.28 -10.97 1.04
C MET A 75 -2.43 -12.23 1.90
N GLU A 76 -1.42 -12.59 2.69
CA GLU A 76 -1.53 -13.70 3.66
C GLU A 76 -2.55 -13.39 4.76
N MET A 77 -2.53 -12.19 5.34
CA MET A 77 -3.51 -11.77 6.35
C MET A 77 -4.94 -11.81 5.79
N LEU A 78 -5.15 -11.37 4.54
CA LEU A 78 -6.46 -11.46 3.88
C LEU A 78 -6.93 -12.90 3.71
N ARG A 79 -6.03 -13.82 3.35
CA ARG A 79 -6.36 -15.26 3.26
C ARG A 79 -6.68 -15.83 4.63
N ALA A 80 -5.91 -15.48 5.65
CA ALA A 80 -6.16 -15.91 7.03
C ALA A 80 -7.50 -15.42 7.60
N GLY A 81 -7.98 -14.25 7.13
CA GLY A 81 -9.28 -13.68 7.51
C GLY A 81 -10.44 -14.07 6.57
N ALA A 82 -10.23 -14.94 5.57
CA ALA A 82 -11.25 -15.23 4.57
C ALA A 82 -12.50 -15.89 5.18
N ILE A 83 -13.67 -15.32 4.89
CA ILE A 83 -14.97 -15.87 5.31
C ILE A 83 -15.41 -16.87 4.25
N GLU A 84 -15.19 -18.17 4.51
CA GLU A 84 -15.61 -19.25 3.61
C GLU A 84 -17.09 -19.54 3.74
N ASP A 85 -17.58 -19.70 4.97
CA ASP A 85 -18.97 -19.97 5.30
C ASP A 85 -19.57 -18.82 6.12
N GLU A 86 -20.69 -18.26 5.64
CA GLU A 86 -21.38 -17.15 6.31
C GLU A 86 -22.10 -17.60 7.60
N GLU A 87 -22.32 -18.88 7.78
CA GLU A 87 -22.95 -19.48 8.99
C GLU A 87 -21.89 -19.85 10.05
N ASP A 88 -20.61 -19.90 9.68
CA ASP A 88 -19.52 -20.17 10.63
C ASP A 88 -19.25 -18.92 11.49
N THR A 89 -19.50 -19.05 12.78
CA THR A 89 -19.30 -17.99 13.78
C THR A 89 -17.95 -18.08 14.50
N ARG A 90 -17.09 -19.02 14.13
CA ARG A 90 -15.76 -19.14 14.74
C ARG A 90 -14.88 -17.98 14.29
N PRO A 91 -14.06 -17.44 15.20
CA PRO A 91 -13.10 -16.42 14.82
C PRO A 91 -12.11 -16.97 13.79
N SER A 92 -11.80 -16.18 12.78
CA SER A 92 -10.72 -16.48 11.85
C SER A 92 -9.35 -16.24 12.51
N PRO A 93 -8.24 -16.78 11.97
CA PRO A 93 -6.90 -16.45 12.47
C PRO A 93 -6.61 -14.94 12.47
N LEU A 94 -7.19 -14.19 11.55
CA LEU A 94 -7.09 -12.73 11.55
C LEU A 94 -7.85 -12.11 12.73
N ASP A 95 -9.05 -12.63 13.06
CA ASP A 95 -9.80 -12.14 14.25
C ASP A 95 -9.03 -12.43 15.53
N GLU A 96 -8.41 -13.59 15.63
CA GLU A 96 -7.57 -13.96 16.79
C GLU A 96 -6.38 -13.02 16.95
N LEU A 97 -5.71 -12.69 15.83
CA LEU A 97 -4.58 -11.75 15.81
C LEU A 97 -4.99 -10.36 16.33
N PHE A 98 -6.12 -9.84 15.87
CA PHE A 98 -6.63 -8.54 16.34
C PHE A 98 -7.17 -8.60 17.77
N ALA A 99 -7.67 -9.74 18.23
CA ALA A 99 -8.06 -9.93 19.62
C ALA A 99 -6.84 -9.95 20.56
N GLU A 100 -5.73 -10.54 20.17
CA GLU A 100 -4.46 -10.48 20.90
C GLU A 100 -3.93 -9.05 20.99
N LEU A 101 -3.98 -8.31 19.87
CA LEU A 101 -3.62 -6.89 19.87
C LEU A 101 -4.51 -6.08 20.82
N GLU A 102 -5.82 -6.36 20.84
CA GLU A 102 -6.76 -5.66 21.75
C GLU A 102 -6.45 -5.93 23.23
N MET A 103 -6.00 -7.14 23.56
CA MET A 103 -5.58 -7.46 24.94
C MET A 103 -4.27 -6.76 25.34
N SER A 104 -3.34 -6.57 24.41
CA SER A 104 -2.04 -5.96 24.68
C SER A 104 -2.07 -4.43 24.59
N ASN A 105 -2.79 -3.88 23.61
CA ASN A 105 -2.88 -2.43 23.34
C ASN A 105 -4.28 -2.03 22.84
N PRO A 106 -5.28 -1.86 23.72
CA PRO A 106 -6.69 -1.64 23.33
C PRO A 106 -6.95 -0.33 22.58
N ASP A 107 -6.01 0.63 22.63
CA ASP A 107 -6.10 1.93 21.95
C ASP A 107 -5.35 1.97 20.63
N HIS A 108 -4.78 0.83 20.18
CA HIS A 108 -4.00 0.75 18.96
C HIS A 108 -4.80 1.22 17.74
N ILE A 109 -4.15 2.00 16.86
CA ILE A 109 -4.83 2.60 15.69
C ILE A 109 -5.41 1.54 14.74
N ALA A 110 -4.72 0.41 14.54
CA ALA A 110 -5.19 -0.68 13.69
C ALA A 110 -6.54 -1.23 14.17
N LEU A 111 -6.76 -1.31 15.50
CA LEU A 111 -8.02 -1.78 16.08
C LEU A 111 -9.18 -0.84 15.75
N LYS A 112 -8.97 0.48 15.68
CA LYS A 112 -10.02 1.43 15.34
C LYS A 112 -10.59 1.15 13.94
N TYR A 113 -9.69 0.85 12.99
CA TYR A 113 -10.08 0.51 11.62
C TYR A 113 -10.64 -0.90 11.51
N TYR A 114 -10.07 -1.87 12.23
CA TYR A 114 -10.55 -3.24 12.23
C TYR A 114 -11.96 -3.35 12.81
N ARG A 115 -12.24 -2.72 13.95
CA ARG A 115 -13.57 -2.66 14.56
C ARG A 115 -14.60 -2.00 13.63
N SER A 116 -14.20 -0.93 12.92
CA SER A 116 -15.08 -0.27 11.94
C SER A 116 -15.44 -1.20 10.80
N TYR A 117 -14.48 -1.94 10.25
CA TYR A 117 -14.72 -2.98 9.26
C TYR A 117 -15.58 -4.10 9.84
N HIS A 118 -15.23 -4.66 11.00
CA HIS A 118 -15.81 -5.85 11.59
C HIS A 118 -17.22 -5.65 12.19
N SER A 119 -17.74 -4.42 12.22
CA SER A 119 -19.09 -4.10 12.73
C SER A 119 -20.24 -4.58 11.83
N GLY A 120 -19.94 -5.04 10.61
CA GLY A 120 -20.92 -5.52 9.64
C GLY A 120 -21.38 -6.96 9.84
N ALA A 121 -22.47 -7.35 9.16
CA ALA A 121 -22.87 -8.76 9.09
C ALA A 121 -21.88 -9.58 8.23
N ALA A 122 -21.73 -10.87 8.50
CA ALA A 122 -20.77 -11.76 7.82
C ALA A 122 -20.82 -11.67 6.28
N LYS A 123 -22.00 -11.62 5.69
CA LYS A 123 -22.18 -11.43 4.24
C LYS A 123 -21.60 -10.10 3.74
N THR A 124 -21.74 -9.03 4.52
CA THR A 124 -21.19 -7.72 4.20
C THR A 124 -19.67 -7.75 4.30
N LEU A 125 -19.13 -8.36 5.36
CA LEU A 125 -17.67 -8.50 5.55
C LEU A 125 -17.04 -9.29 4.41
N LYS A 126 -17.65 -10.39 4.00
CA LYS A 126 -17.21 -11.20 2.84
C LYS A 126 -17.14 -10.34 1.56
N SER A 127 -18.17 -9.52 1.31
CA SER A 127 -18.18 -8.63 0.14
C SER A 127 -17.11 -7.56 0.20
N ILE A 128 -16.80 -7.02 1.39
CA ILE A 128 -15.71 -6.07 1.61
C ILE A 128 -14.35 -6.74 1.35
N GLN A 129 -14.14 -7.98 1.84
CA GLN A 129 -12.92 -8.75 1.59
C GLN A 129 -12.73 -9.02 0.10
N ILE A 130 -13.77 -9.39 -0.63
CA ILE A 130 -13.73 -9.58 -2.09
C ILE A 130 -13.37 -8.27 -2.80
N THR A 131 -13.93 -7.14 -2.36
CA THR A 131 -13.61 -5.83 -2.93
C THR A 131 -12.14 -5.48 -2.73
N LEU A 132 -11.61 -5.69 -1.52
CA LEU A 132 -10.19 -5.45 -1.24
C LEU A 132 -9.29 -6.41 -2.03
N ALA A 133 -9.63 -7.71 -2.06
CA ALA A 133 -8.88 -8.71 -2.82
C ALA A 133 -8.81 -8.36 -4.32
N ALA A 134 -9.91 -7.83 -4.89
CA ALA A 134 -9.92 -7.37 -6.27
C ALA A 134 -9.01 -6.15 -6.52
N ARG A 135 -8.88 -5.24 -5.54
CA ARG A 135 -7.94 -4.10 -5.61
C ARG A 135 -6.47 -4.54 -5.55
N LEU A 136 -6.21 -5.63 -4.82
CA LEU A 136 -4.88 -6.17 -4.59
C LEU A 136 -4.54 -7.38 -5.48
N GLU A 137 -5.40 -7.75 -6.44
CA GLU A 137 -5.26 -8.98 -7.23
C GLU A 137 -3.88 -9.16 -7.86
N LYS A 138 -3.26 -8.05 -8.29
CA LYS A 138 -1.96 -8.05 -8.96
C LYS A 138 -0.80 -8.49 -8.07
N PHE A 139 -0.94 -8.32 -6.76
CA PHE A 139 0.05 -8.81 -5.79
C PHE A 139 0.04 -10.34 -5.64
N ASN A 140 -0.91 -11.07 -6.27
CA ASN A 140 -0.83 -12.51 -6.44
C ASN A 140 0.21 -12.95 -7.50
N LEU A 141 0.69 -12.02 -8.34
CA LEU A 141 1.77 -12.31 -9.29
C LEU A 141 3.09 -12.39 -8.55
N GLU A 142 3.78 -13.51 -8.64
CA GLU A 142 5.06 -13.76 -7.96
C GLU A 142 6.10 -12.67 -8.27
N SER A 143 6.14 -12.20 -9.53
CA SER A 143 7.05 -11.13 -9.94
C SER A 143 6.79 -9.80 -9.24
N LEU A 144 5.51 -9.44 -9.01
CA LEU A 144 5.17 -8.21 -8.30
C LEU A 144 5.35 -8.37 -6.79
N ALA A 145 4.96 -9.52 -6.23
CA ALA A 145 5.18 -9.83 -4.82
C ALA A 145 6.67 -9.73 -4.48
N SER A 146 7.54 -10.38 -5.27
CA SER A 146 9.00 -10.32 -5.09
C SER A 146 9.54 -8.89 -5.23
N LEU A 147 9.05 -8.12 -6.22
CA LEU A 147 9.47 -6.74 -6.44
C LEU A 147 9.17 -5.82 -5.26
N THR A 148 8.10 -6.11 -4.50
CA THR A 148 7.61 -5.26 -3.41
C THR A 148 7.87 -5.81 -2.00
N THR A 149 8.63 -6.89 -1.87
CA THR A 149 8.96 -7.50 -0.57
C THR A 149 10.13 -6.81 0.12
N THR A 150 11.16 -6.41 -0.66
CA THR A 150 12.36 -5.74 -0.16
C THR A 150 12.53 -4.38 -0.84
N ASP A 151 13.42 -3.53 -0.32
CA ASP A 151 13.74 -2.24 -0.91
C ASP A 151 15.21 -2.14 -1.30
N GLU A 152 15.48 -1.68 -2.52
CA GLU A 152 16.81 -1.43 -3.07
C GLU A 152 16.98 0.01 -3.58
N LEU A 153 15.90 0.82 -3.54
CA LEU A 153 15.90 2.15 -4.15
C LEU A 153 16.52 3.23 -3.26
N ASP A 154 16.40 3.12 -1.93
CA ASP A 154 16.89 4.13 -0.97
C ASP A 154 16.49 5.56 -1.42
N LEU A 155 15.17 5.80 -1.53
CA LEU A 155 14.61 7.06 -2.06
C LEU A 155 15.18 8.32 -1.40
N PRO A 156 15.43 8.38 -0.07
CA PRO A 156 16.04 9.55 0.56
C PRO A 156 17.41 9.89 -0.02
N SER A 157 18.19 8.90 -0.47
CA SER A 157 19.53 9.12 -1.00
C SER A 157 19.57 9.88 -2.32
N LEU A 158 18.44 9.98 -3.05
CA LEU A 158 18.37 10.71 -4.32
C LEU A 158 18.62 12.23 -4.14
N GLY A 159 18.34 12.78 -2.96
CA GLY A 159 18.66 14.17 -2.60
C GLY A 159 20.05 14.38 -1.98
N GLU A 160 20.75 13.29 -1.64
CA GLU A 160 22.04 13.28 -0.94
C GLU A 160 23.22 12.97 -1.86
N LYS A 161 22.97 12.16 -2.89
CA LYS A 161 24.01 11.65 -3.81
C LYS A 161 23.63 11.96 -5.26
N LYS A 162 24.65 11.97 -6.15
CA LYS A 162 24.41 12.00 -7.60
C LYS A 162 23.98 10.61 -8.08
N VAL A 163 22.69 10.40 -8.19
CA VAL A 163 22.07 9.14 -8.61
C VAL A 163 21.09 9.42 -9.77
N ALA A 164 20.89 8.47 -10.65
CA ALA A 164 19.84 8.50 -11.66
C ALA A 164 18.90 7.33 -11.45
N LEU A 165 17.61 7.60 -11.21
CA LEU A 165 16.54 6.61 -11.14
C LEU A 165 15.79 6.60 -12.48
N PHE A 166 15.67 5.43 -13.10
CA PHE A 166 14.92 5.21 -14.33
C PHE A 166 13.67 4.38 -14.05
N ALA A 167 12.50 5.03 -14.09
CA ALA A 167 11.21 4.35 -14.03
C ALA A 167 10.76 4.04 -15.46
N LEU A 168 10.92 2.77 -15.88
CA LEU A 168 10.55 2.32 -17.23
C LEU A 168 9.13 1.80 -17.24
N ILE A 169 8.22 2.53 -17.86
CA ILE A 169 6.78 2.23 -17.92
C ILE A 169 6.44 1.81 -19.36
N PRO A 170 5.76 0.66 -19.57
CA PRO A 170 5.34 0.26 -20.91
C PRO A 170 4.24 1.18 -21.45
N ASP A 171 4.37 1.67 -22.67
CA ASP A 171 3.38 2.55 -23.32
C ASP A 171 2.03 1.85 -23.57
N ASN A 172 2.06 0.53 -23.73
CA ASN A 172 0.90 -0.28 -24.10
C ASN A 172 0.28 -1.07 -22.94
N ASP A 173 0.81 -0.93 -21.71
CA ASP A 173 0.33 -1.66 -20.54
C ASP A 173 0.33 -0.76 -19.29
N SER A 174 -0.85 -0.30 -18.91
CA SER A 174 -1.07 0.51 -17.71
C SER A 174 -1.29 -0.32 -16.43
N SER A 175 -1.15 -1.64 -16.51
CA SER A 175 -1.52 -2.56 -15.42
C SER A 175 -0.77 -2.29 -14.11
N PHE A 176 0.44 -1.74 -14.18
CA PHE A 176 1.30 -1.51 -13.02
C PHE A 176 1.55 -0.01 -12.74
N ASN A 177 0.82 0.89 -13.40
CA ASN A 177 0.95 2.34 -13.19
C ASN A 177 0.64 2.75 -11.73
N PHE A 178 -0.19 1.96 -11.02
CA PHE A 178 -0.47 2.20 -9.61
C PHE A 178 0.81 2.15 -8.75
N LEU A 179 1.74 1.24 -9.04
CA LEU A 179 3.01 1.13 -8.30
C LEU A 179 3.90 2.35 -8.57
N VAL A 180 3.93 2.82 -9.81
CA VAL A 180 4.67 4.03 -10.21
C VAL A 180 4.06 5.27 -9.55
N SER A 181 2.74 5.35 -9.44
CA SER A 181 2.05 6.43 -8.72
C SER A 181 2.43 6.47 -7.24
N ILE A 182 2.49 5.30 -6.59
CA ILE A 182 2.93 5.18 -5.19
C ILE A 182 4.40 5.61 -5.08
N LEU A 183 5.28 5.13 -5.97
CA LEU A 183 6.69 5.48 -6.00
C LEU A 183 6.91 6.99 -6.11
N TYR A 184 6.26 7.66 -7.06
CA TYR A 184 6.39 9.12 -7.21
C TYR A 184 5.88 9.87 -5.99
N THR A 185 4.74 9.46 -5.45
CA THR A 185 4.19 10.09 -4.23
C THR A 185 5.18 9.98 -3.07
N GLN A 186 5.73 8.80 -2.83
CA GLN A 186 6.70 8.60 -1.75
C GLN A 186 8.03 9.29 -2.03
N LEU A 187 8.51 9.26 -3.27
CA LEU A 187 9.73 9.98 -3.65
C LEU A 187 9.61 11.48 -3.37
N PHE A 188 8.52 12.13 -3.80
CA PHE A 188 8.29 13.55 -3.49
C PHE A 188 8.23 13.78 -1.98
N GLN A 189 7.52 12.94 -1.24
CA GLN A 189 7.42 13.06 0.22
C GLN A 189 8.80 12.99 0.90
N GLN A 190 9.62 12.00 0.53
CA GLN A 190 10.95 11.83 1.10
C GLN A 190 11.87 13.03 0.77
N LEU A 191 11.85 13.50 -0.47
CA LEU A 191 12.68 14.62 -0.88
C LEU A 191 12.26 15.95 -0.25
N PHE A 192 10.95 16.23 -0.17
CA PHE A 192 10.45 17.42 0.52
C PHE A 192 10.72 17.35 2.02
N TYR A 193 10.50 16.19 2.64
CA TYR A 193 10.82 16.01 4.06
C TYR A 193 12.31 16.26 4.33
N ALA A 194 13.20 15.69 3.52
CA ALA A 194 14.65 15.90 3.66
C ALA A 194 15.03 17.37 3.47
N ALA A 195 14.48 18.05 2.45
CA ALA A 195 14.75 19.46 2.22
C ALA A 195 14.33 20.33 3.41
N ASP A 196 13.10 20.15 3.90
CA ASP A 196 12.50 21.06 4.88
C ASP A 196 12.99 20.77 6.31
N HIS A 197 13.17 19.50 6.69
CA HIS A 197 13.44 19.12 8.07
C HIS A 197 14.91 18.75 8.34
N ILE A 198 15.66 18.33 7.32
CA ILE A 198 17.04 17.88 7.48
C ILE A 198 18.02 18.96 6.98
N HIS A 199 17.72 19.58 5.82
CA HIS A 199 18.67 20.45 5.11
C HIS A 199 18.30 21.94 5.11
N GLY A 200 17.32 22.38 5.90
CA GLY A 200 17.00 23.80 6.07
C GLY A 200 16.42 24.48 4.82
N GLY A 201 15.69 23.76 3.98
CA GLY A 201 14.91 24.27 2.85
C GLY A 201 15.46 23.94 1.45
N SER A 202 16.58 23.21 1.34
CA SER A 202 17.09 22.77 0.04
C SER A 202 17.90 21.48 0.14
N LEU A 203 17.75 20.60 -0.86
CA LEU A 203 18.53 19.36 -0.92
C LEU A 203 20.01 19.65 -1.23
N PRO A 204 20.97 18.88 -0.67
CA PRO A 204 22.39 18.96 -1.00
C PRO A 204 22.67 18.74 -2.49
N VAL A 205 21.92 17.81 -3.12
CA VAL A 205 21.98 17.55 -4.55
C VAL A 205 20.64 17.89 -5.18
N PRO A 206 20.57 18.86 -6.13
CA PRO A 206 19.33 19.17 -6.83
C PRO A 206 18.79 17.95 -7.60
N VAL A 207 17.50 17.67 -7.45
CA VAL A 207 16.82 16.57 -8.14
C VAL A 207 16.03 17.11 -9.31
N HIS A 208 16.26 16.54 -10.49
CA HIS A 208 15.55 16.87 -11.72
C HIS A 208 14.63 15.72 -12.12
N PHE A 209 13.34 16.02 -12.29
CA PHE A 209 12.34 15.07 -12.78
C PHE A 209 12.14 15.27 -14.28
N LEU A 210 12.47 14.25 -15.07
CA LEU A 210 12.22 14.22 -16.50
C LEU A 210 11.08 13.24 -16.73
N MET A 211 9.87 13.77 -16.88
CA MET A 211 8.65 12.97 -17.03
C MET A 211 8.19 13.06 -18.49
N ASP A 212 8.46 11.99 -19.23
CA ASP A 212 7.95 11.83 -20.57
C ASP A 212 6.52 11.27 -20.49
N GLU A 213 5.61 11.78 -21.33
CA GLU A 213 4.18 11.37 -21.39
C GLU A 213 3.40 11.42 -20.05
N PHE A 214 3.79 12.29 -19.14
CA PHE A 214 3.21 12.40 -17.79
C PHE A 214 1.68 12.49 -17.74
N ALA A 215 1.05 13.10 -18.75
CA ALA A 215 -0.41 13.25 -18.81
C ALA A 215 -1.18 11.93 -18.99
N ASN A 216 -0.51 10.87 -19.47
CA ASN A 216 -1.15 9.59 -19.76
C ASN A 216 -1.04 8.58 -18.62
N GLU A 217 -0.15 8.79 -17.65
CA GLU A 217 0.33 7.69 -16.82
C GLU A 217 -0.08 7.76 -15.34
N THR A 218 -0.22 8.92 -14.75
CA THR A 218 -0.39 8.98 -13.30
C THR A 218 -1.50 9.95 -12.88
N GLN A 219 -2.39 9.50 -12.03
CA GLN A 219 -3.14 10.40 -11.15
C GLN A 219 -2.28 10.59 -9.88
N LEU A 220 -1.46 11.64 -9.88
CA LEU A 220 -0.79 12.13 -8.69
C LEU A 220 -1.78 12.87 -7.77
#